data_a16bc76a6d1463e46bd9165183b3c9a4
#
_entry.id   a16bc76a6d1463e46bd9165183b3c9a4
#
_cell.length_a   1.000
_cell.length_b   1.000
_cell.length_c   1.000
_cell.angle_alpha   90.00
_cell.angle_beta   90.00
_cell.angle_gamma   90.00
#
_symmetry.space_group_name_H-M   'P 1'
#
loop_
_entity.id
_entity.type
_entity.pdbx_description
1 polymer ?
#
loop_
_entity_poly.entity_id
_entity_poly.type
_entity_poly.pdbx_seq_one_letter_code
_entity_poly.pdbx_strand_id
1 'polypeptide(L)'
;LQLNITTQCTKVDLSGEYNYSGIVRSGYLPVGTGGSALAFLFYGKWDVTDPAELKSIPTIIWLNGGPGSSSQLGNFMELGPLVLRKNISVGIVQNQFSWVKKYNVLFVDQPVGTGLSYADTTSSRPYVTSMDGNL
;
A
#
# COMPACT_ATOMS: atom_id res chain seq x y z
N LEU A 1 0.63 -9.22 -15.40
CA LEU A 1 1.44 -9.37 -14.19
C LEU A 1 0.59 -10.08 -13.15
N GLN A 2 0.80 -11.38 -12.99
CA GLN A 2 0.13 -12.14 -11.93
C GLN A 2 0.97 -11.97 -10.66
N LEU A 3 0.65 -10.97 -9.87
CA LEU A 3 1.22 -10.82 -8.53
C LEU A 3 0.75 -12.02 -7.69
N ASN A 4 1.66 -12.97 -7.47
CA ASN A 4 1.42 -14.06 -6.55
C ASN A 4 1.58 -13.52 -5.11
N ILE A 5 0.57 -12.78 -4.65
CA ILE A 5 0.56 -12.06 -3.37
C ILE A 5 0.55 -13.05 -2.16
N THR A 6 0.52 -14.34 -2.42
CA THR A 6 0.31 -15.35 -1.38
C THR A 6 1.52 -15.68 -0.53
N THR A 7 2.74 -15.34 -0.95
CA THR A 7 3.96 -15.84 -0.28
C THR A 7 4.71 -14.82 0.59
N GLN A 8 4.39 -13.53 0.53
CA GLN A 8 5.13 -12.50 1.28
C GLN A 8 4.26 -11.38 1.85
N CYS A 9 2.95 -11.61 2.02
CA CYS A 9 2.07 -10.61 2.60
C CYS A 9 1.37 -11.11 3.86
N THR A 10 1.25 -10.22 4.83
CA THR A 10 0.54 -10.45 6.09
C THR A 10 -0.92 -10.00 5.95
N LYS A 11 -1.84 -10.81 6.48
CA LYS A 11 -3.23 -10.39 6.66
C LYS A 11 -3.29 -9.33 7.75
N VAL A 12 -3.96 -8.23 7.47
CA VAL A 12 -4.25 -7.18 8.44
C VAL A 12 -5.74 -7.25 8.76
N ASP A 13 -6.09 -7.28 10.03
CA ASP A 13 -7.48 -7.28 10.49
C ASP A 13 -7.85 -5.88 11.00
N LEU A 14 -8.79 -5.25 10.32
CA LEU A 14 -9.35 -3.93 10.67
C LEU A 14 -10.85 -4.00 11.00
N SER A 15 -11.41 -5.22 11.11
CA SER A 15 -12.85 -5.43 11.28
C SER A 15 -13.35 -5.02 12.66
N GLY A 16 -12.54 -5.20 13.69
CA GLY A 16 -12.91 -4.91 15.07
C GLY A 16 -12.97 -3.41 15.35
N GLU A 17 -11.82 -2.78 15.49
CA GLU A 17 -11.71 -1.38 15.93
C GLU A 17 -12.20 -0.38 14.89
N TYR A 18 -11.99 -0.68 13.59
CA TYR A 18 -12.28 0.26 12.51
C TYR A 18 -13.47 -0.13 11.65
N ASN A 19 -14.14 -1.26 11.95
CA ASN A 19 -15.30 -1.77 11.23
C ASN A 19 -15.08 -1.80 9.69
N TYR A 20 -13.88 -2.20 9.27
CA TYR A 20 -13.55 -2.42 7.86
C TYR A 20 -13.58 -3.91 7.57
N SER A 21 -14.54 -4.36 6.76
CA SER A 21 -14.77 -5.78 6.48
C SER A 21 -14.02 -6.31 5.26
N GLY A 22 -13.45 -5.42 4.44
CA GLY A 22 -12.71 -5.81 3.24
C GLY A 22 -11.37 -6.52 3.55
N ILE A 23 -10.83 -7.18 2.54
CA ILE A 23 -9.53 -7.84 2.64
C ILE A 23 -8.42 -6.79 2.70
N VAL A 24 -7.56 -6.86 3.70
CA VAL A 24 -6.35 -6.02 3.81
C VAL A 24 -5.11 -6.88 3.83
N ARG A 25 -4.09 -6.47 3.10
CA ARG A 25 -2.78 -7.13 3.04
C ARG A 25 -1.68 -6.08 3.08
N SER A 26 -0.62 -6.37 3.81
CA SER A 26 0.63 -5.61 3.80
C SER A 26 1.80 -6.52 3.48
N GLY A 27 2.86 -5.98 2.92
CA GLY A 27 4.04 -6.77 2.61
C GLY A 27 5.07 -5.99 1.81
N TYR A 28 5.97 -6.74 1.19
CA TYR A 28 7.09 -6.21 0.44
C TYR A 28 7.14 -6.83 -0.95
N LEU A 29 7.40 -6.00 -1.95
CA LEU A 29 7.65 -6.39 -3.33
C LEU A 29 9.17 -6.35 -3.57
N PRO A 30 9.84 -7.49 -3.73
CA PRO A 30 11.27 -7.51 -4.05
C PRO A 30 11.56 -6.75 -5.34
N VAL A 31 12.63 -5.97 -5.34
CA VAL A 31 13.08 -5.17 -6.50
C VAL A 31 14.50 -5.56 -6.85
N GLY A 32 14.72 -5.92 -8.10
CA GLY A 32 16.03 -6.38 -8.57
C GLY A 32 16.48 -7.67 -7.88
N THR A 33 17.80 -7.90 -7.88
CA THR A 33 18.44 -9.11 -7.30
C THR A 33 19.16 -8.82 -5.98
N GLY A 34 19.18 -7.56 -5.53
CA GLY A 34 20.04 -7.05 -4.47
C GLY A 34 19.40 -6.97 -3.08
N GLY A 35 18.25 -7.60 -2.84
CA GLY A 35 17.65 -7.60 -1.51
C GLY A 35 16.84 -6.34 -1.15
N SER A 36 16.70 -5.39 -2.07
CA SER A 36 15.80 -4.23 -1.90
C SER A 36 14.34 -4.61 -2.07
N ALA A 37 13.42 -3.91 -1.39
CA ALA A 37 12.00 -4.15 -1.58
C ALA A 37 11.15 -2.90 -1.35
N LEU A 38 10.03 -2.83 -2.07
CA LEU A 38 9.01 -1.80 -1.92
C LEU A 38 7.93 -2.28 -0.96
N ALA A 39 7.67 -1.50 0.09
CA ALA A 39 6.57 -1.75 1.00
C ALA A 39 5.24 -1.42 0.33
N PHE A 40 4.22 -2.21 0.60
CA PHE A 40 2.87 -1.95 0.14
C PHE A 40 1.81 -2.19 1.22
N LEU A 41 0.69 -1.49 1.05
CA LEU A 41 -0.55 -1.75 1.75
C LEU A 41 -1.68 -1.86 0.72
N PHE A 42 -2.35 -3.01 0.71
CA PHE A 42 -3.46 -3.32 -0.20
C PHE A 42 -4.77 -3.36 0.56
N TYR A 43 -5.76 -2.69 0.01
CA TYR A 43 -7.15 -2.78 0.43
C TYR A 43 -7.99 -3.37 -0.70
N GLY A 44 -8.67 -4.48 -0.44
CA GLY A 44 -9.76 -4.96 -1.30
C GLY A 44 -10.95 -4.01 -1.22
N LYS A 45 -11.83 -4.06 -2.21
CA LYS A 45 -13.05 -3.28 -2.18
C LYS A 45 -13.81 -3.51 -0.86
N TRP A 46 -14.39 -2.42 -0.31
CA TRP A 46 -15.17 -2.47 0.92
C TRP A 46 -16.26 -3.54 0.83
N ASP A 47 -16.48 -4.30 1.91
CA ASP A 47 -17.45 -5.39 2.06
C ASP A 47 -17.20 -6.63 1.20
N VAL A 48 -16.08 -6.71 0.46
CA VAL A 48 -15.71 -7.92 -0.26
C VAL A 48 -14.71 -8.72 0.57
N THR A 49 -15.13 -9.90 1.00
CA THR A 49 -14.36 -10.80 1.86
C THR A 49 -13.84 -12.05 1.13
N ASP A 50 -14.39 -12.33 -0.06
CA ASP A 50 -13.92 -13.44 -0.90
C ASP A 50 -12.80 -12.97 -1.84
N PRO A 51 -11.59 -13.58 -1.73
CA PRO A 51 -10.48 -13.25 -2.63
C PRO A 51 -10.79 -13.53 -4.11
N ALA A 52 -11.69 -14.45 -4.40
CA ALA A 52 -12.08 -14.76 -5.78
C ALA A 52 -12.88 -13.61 -6.41
N GLU A 53 -13.76 -12.99 -5.64
CA GLU A 53 -14.55 -11.83 -6.07
C GLU A 53 -13.66 -10.61 -6.35
N LEU A 54 -12.60 -10.39 -5.55
CA LEU A 54 -11.68 -9.28 -5.75
C LEU A 54 -11.02 -9.28 -7.14
N LYS A 55 -10.84 -10.44 -7.77
CA LYS A 55 -10.21 -10.54 -9.08
C LYS A 55 -11.01 -9.88 -10.20
N SER A 56 -12.32 -9.76 -10.03
CA SER A 56 -13.20 -9.09 -10.99
C SER A 56 -13.25 -7.57 -10.82
N ILE A 57 -12.70 -7.05 -9.71
CA ILE A 57 -12.76 -5.65 -9.36
C ILE A 57 -11.46 -4.95 -9.80
N PRO A 58 -11.54 -3.83 -10.55
CA PRO A 58 -10.35 -3.10 -10.94
C PRO A 58 -9.48 -2.69 -9.74
N THR A 59 -8.16 -2.80 -9.90
CA THR A 59 -7.20 -2.40 -8.87
C THR A 59 -6.50 -1.11 -9.30
N ILE A 60 -6.54 -0.12 -8.42
CA ILE A 60 -5.83 1.14 -8.56
C ILE A 60 -4.52 1.04 -7.79
N ILE A 61 -3.41 1.41 -8.42
CA ILE A 61 -2.13 1.57 -7.76
C ILE A 61 -1.93 3.07 -7.50
N TRP A 62 -1.70 3.42 -6.24
CA TRP A 62 -1.41 4.78 -5.83
C TRP A 62 0.06 4.94 -5.51
N LEU A 63 0.68 5.95 -6.12
CA LEU A 63 2.07 6.34 -5.89
C LEU A 63 2.10 7.83 -5.54
N ASN A 64 2.58 8.16 -4.35
CA ASN A 64 2.85 9.55 -4.01
C ASN A 64 4.03 10.09 -4.82
N GLY A 65 3.99 11.37 -5.08
CA GLY A 65 5.05 12.07 -5.79
C GLY A 65 6.26 12.42 -4.92
N GLY A 66 7.04 13.34 -5.42
CA GLY A 66 8.23 13.81 -4.74
C GLY A 66 9.43 13.83 -5.69
N PRO A 67 10.10 12.74 -6.04
CA PRO A 67 10.04 11.37 -5.50
C PRO A 67 10.44 11.29 -4.03
N GLY A 68 10.04 10.20 -3.35
CA GLY A 68 10.45 9.92 -1.97
C GLY A 68 9.41 10.26 -0.90
N SER A 69 8.22 10.74 -1.28
CA SER A 69 7.08 10.82 -0.35
C SER A 69 6.41 9.46 -0.22
N SER A 70 6.18 9.03 1.02
CA SER A 70 5.48 7.77 1.28
C SER A 70 4.04 7.81 0.77
N SER A 71 3.61 6.77 0.08
CA SER A 71 2.23 6.60 -0.37
C SER A 71 1.25 6.36 0.77
N GLN A 72 1.76 6.10 1.98
CA GLN A 72 0.91 6.05 3.18
C GLN A 72 0.36 7.44 3.56
N LEU A 73 0.94 8.54 3.07
CA LEU A 73 0.33 9.86 3.18
C LEU A 73 -1.00 9.91 2.44
N GLY A 74 -1.02 9.52 1.15
CA GLY A 74 -2.26 9.42 0.37
C GLY A 74 -3.25 8.42 0.98
N ASN A 75 -2.76 7.32 1.57
CA ASN A 75 -3.58 6.36 2.27
C ASN A 75 -4.29 6.98 3.50
N PHE A 76 -3.52 7.50 4.45
CA PHE A 76 -4.05 7.91 5.75
C PHE A 76 -4.54 9.37 5.81
N MET A 77 -4.31 10.18 4.79
CA MET A 77 -4.71 11.58 4.79
C MET A 77 -5.68 11.96 3.68
N GLU A 78 -5.85 11.10 2.65
CA GLU A 78 -6.61 11.47 1.44
C GLU A 78 -7.67 10.42 1.08
N LEU A 79 -7.29 9.31 0.44
CA LEU A 79 -8.22 8.43 -0.28
C LEU A 79 -8.35 7.00 0.26
N GLY A 80 -7.54 6.63 1.24
CA GLY A 80 -7.65 5.32 1.88
C GLY A 80 -8.92 5.17 2.72
N PRO A 81 -9.22 3.96 3.21
CA PRO A 81 -10.45 3.69 3.97
C PRO A 81 -10.47 4.31 5.36
N LEU A 82 -9.30 4.54 5.92
CA LEU A 82 -9.11 5.09 7.25
C LEU A 82 -8.27 6.35 7.15
N VAL A 83 -8.71 7.43 7.78
CA VAL A 83 -7.99 8.71 7.76
C VAL A 83 -7.67 9.20 9.16
N LEU A 84 -6.49 9.78 9.30
CA LEU A 84 -6.05 10.47 10.50
C LEU A 84 -6.72 11.84 10.59
N ARG A 85 -7.36 12.13 11.71
CA ARG A 85 -7.90 13.46 11.99
C ARG A 85 -6.89 14.32 12.74
N LYS A 86 -6.90 15.62 12.44
CA LYS A 86 -6.02 16.60 13.12
C LYS A 86 -6.25 16.63 14.64
N ASN A 87 -7.45 16.35 15.09
CA ASN A 87 -7.75 16.26 16.50
C ASN A 87 -7.32 14.87 17.00
N ILE A 88 -6.25 14.83 17.77
CA ILE A 88 -5.66 13.62 18.34
C ILE A 88 -6.68 12.81 19.17
N SER A 89 -7.64 13.50 19.81
CA SER A 89 -8.70 12.84 20.58
C SER A 89 -9.67 12.03 19.72
N VAL A 90 -9.76 12.29 18.43
CA VAL A 90 -10.61 11.55 17.48
C VAL A 90 -9.84 10.39 16.84
N GLY A 91 -8.53 10.53 16.71
CA GLY A 91 -7.65 9.50 16.15
C GLY A 91 -7.92 9.16 14.69
N ILE A 92 -8.03 7.85 14.41
CA ILE A 92 -8.31 7.31 13.08
C ILE A 92 -9.82 7.11 12.92
N VAL A 93 -10.35 7.54 11.79
CA VAL A 93 -11.78 7.40 11.45
C VAL A 93 -11.96 6.84 10.03
N GLN A 94 -13.12 6.26 9.78
CA GLN A 94 -13.50 5.83 8.44
C GLN A 94 -13.60 7.01 7.48
N ASN A 95 -13.07 6.82 6.27
CA ASN A 95 -13.21 7.78 5.18
C ASN A 95 -14.44 7.46 4.34
N GLN A 96 -15.46 8.29 4.44
CA GLN A 96 -16.70 8.11 3.67
C GLN A 96 -16.50 8.27 2.15
N PHE A 97 -15.44 8.96 1.74
CA PHE A 97 -15.09 9.24 0.33
C PHE A 97 -13.97 8.35 -0.20
N SER A 98 -13.62 7.30 0.55
CA SER A 98 -12.54 6.40 0.14
C SER A 98 -12.81 5.72 -1.20
N TRP A 99 -11.76 5.60 -1.99
CA TRP A 99 -11.80 4.91 -3.28
C TRP A 99 -12.02 3.40 -3.14
N VAL A 100 -11.70 2.82 -1.98
CA VAL A 100 -11.95 1.39 -1.71
C VAL A 100 -13.44 1.03 -1.68
N LYS A 101 -14.35 2.01 -1.69
CA LYS A 101 -15.78 1.75 -1.86
C LYS A 101 -16.16 1.23 -3.24
N LYS A 102 -15.30 1.47 -4.24
CA LYS A 102 -15.56 1.08 -5.64
C LYS A 102 -14.48 0.17 -6.22
N TYR A 103 -13.25 0.27 -5.73
CA TYR A 103 -12.07 -0.36 -6.32
C TYR A 103 -11.23 -1.07 -5.26
N ASN A 104 -10.39 -2.01 -5.69
CA ASN A 104 -9.23 -2.39 -4.90
C ASN A 104 -8.19 -1.28 -5.00
N VAL A 105 -7.47 -0.99 -3.92
CA VAL A 105 -6.43 0.05 -3.92
C VAL A 105 -5.15 -0.49 -3.32
N LEU A 106 -4.04 -0.29 -4.03
CA LEU A 106 -2.70 -0.66 -3.62
C LEU A 106 -1.86 0.61 -3.44
N PHE A 107 -1.43 0.87 -2.22
CA PHE A 107 -0.50 1.95 -1.90
C PHE A 107 0.91 1.39 -1.83
N VAL A 108 1.83 1.93 -2.62
CA VAL A 108 3.22 1.46 -2.68
C VAL A 108 4.16 2.59 -2.35
N ASP A 109 5.03 2.38 -1.38
CA ASP A 109 6.11 3.31 -1.06
C ASP A 109 7.24 3.16 -2.09
N GLN A 110 7.38 4.12 -2.97
CA GLN A 110 8.37 4.10 -4.05
C GLN A 110 9.06 5.47 -4.18
N PRO A 111 10.34 5.49 -4.57
CA PRO A 111 11.26 4.37 -4.84
C PRO A 111 11.75 3.66 -3.57
N VAL A 112 12.69 2.70 -3.72
CA VAL A 112 13.36 2.02 -2.58
C VAL A 112 13.94 3.04 -1.59
N GLY A 113 13.81 2.75 -0.29
CA GLY A 113 14.20 3.67 0.78
C GLY A 113 13.16 4.72 1.14
N THR A 114 12.02 4.77 0.43
CA THR A 114 10.89 5.66 0.74
C THR A 114 9.98 5.02 1.78
N GLY A 115 9.57 5.78 2.80
CA GLY A 115 8.62 5.32 3.81
C GLY A 115 9.07 4.03 4.49
N LEU A 116 8.30 2.96 4.32
CA LEU A 116 8.59 1.63 4.85
C LEU A 116 9.40 0.75 3.88
N SER A 117 9.64 1.22 2.65
CA SER A 117 10.48 0.52 1.68
C SER A 117 11.96 0.58 2.08
N TYR A 118 12.70 -0.46 1.79
CA TYR A 118 14.12 -0.50 2.14
C TYR A 118 15.00 -0.79 0.93
N ALA A 119 16.22 -0.27 0.98
CA ALA A 119 17.26 -0.49 -0.01
C ALA A 119 18.32 -1.43 0.55
N ASP A 120 18.86 -2.29 -0.28
CA ASP A 120 20.07 -3.07 0.06
C ASP A 120 21.28 -2.15 0.06
N THR A 121 21.74 -1.79 1.25
CA THR A 121 22.89 -0.89 1.45
C THR A 121 24.22 -1.55 1.14
N THR A 122 24.26 -2.85 0.87
CA THR A 122 25.47 -3.57 0.42
C THR A 122 25.72 -3.41 -1.07
N SER A 123 24.71 -2.98 -1.84
CA SER A 123 24.84 -2.65 -3.25
C SER A 123 25.64 -1.37 -3.47
N SER A 124 26.40 -1.31 -4.56
CA SER A 124 27.09 -0.08 -5.00
C SER A 124 26.12 1.05 -5.41
N ARG A 125 24.85 0.72 -5.66
CA ARG A 125 23.77 1.65 -6.00
C ARG A 125 22.49 1.29 -5.24
N PRO A 126 22.44 1.53 -3.92
CA PRO A 126 21.30 1.13 -3.09
C PRO A 126 20.03 1.93 -3.39
N TYR A 127 20.16 3.13 -3.94
CA TYR A 127 19.04 4.01 -4.24
C TYR A 127 18.93 4.32 -5.73
N VAL A 128 17.72 4.65 -6.16
CA VAL A 128 17.47 5.10 -7.53
C VAL A 128 18.07 6.49 -7.73
N THR A 129 18.96 6.61 -8.71
CA THR A 129 19.64 7.87 -9.05
C THR A 129 19.18 8.48 -10.37
N SER A 130 18.38 7.73 -11.16
CA SER A 130 17.82 8.17 -12.44
C SER A 130 16.48 7.49 -12.71
N MET A 131 15.72 8.01 -13.67
CA MET A 131 14.46 7.37 -14.09
C MET A 131 14.65 5.97 -14.65
N ASP A 132 15.78 5.69 -15.26
CA ASP A 132 16.11 4.38 -15.83
C ASP A 132 16.42 3.32 -14.78
N GLY A 133 16.71 3.70 -13.55
CA GLY A 133 17.00 2.80 -12.44
C GLY A 133 15.78 2.13 -11.81
N ASN A 134 14.58 2.41 -12.31
CA ASN A 134 13.33 1.84 -11.80
C ASN A 134 12.80 0.64 -12.62
N LEU A 135 13.55 0.19 -13.62
CA LEU A 135 13.18 -0.94 -14.49
C LEU A 135 13.85 -2.24 -14.07
#